data_55e541f429694240f20b09e80401c441
#
_entry.id   55e541f429694240f20b09e80401c441
#
_cell.length_a   1.000
_cell.length_b   1.000
_cell.length_c   1.000
_cell.angle_alpha   90.00
_cell.angle_beta   90.00
_cell.angle_gamma   90.00
#
_symmetry.space_group_name_H-M   'P 1'
#
loop_
_entity.id
_entity.type
_entity.pdbx_description
1 polymer ?
#
loop_
_entity_poly.entity_id
_entity_poly.type
_entity_poly.pdbx_seq_one_letter_code
_entity_poly.pdbx_strand_id
1 'polypeptide(L)'
;MVKIYTSRINNTDPDALNITVKSASTAIGRYLAPSKSMVYGHKAGQGDARFERYTPLSDEQYTERYYQLLRPRYRNNPKLFHDLLLQDKVILCCYCRAGDFCHRHLAADILMKIALAQDIPVELCGEI
;
A
#
# COMPACT_ATOMS: atom_id res chain seq x y z
N MET A 1 -19.20 5.21 -6.84
CA MET A 1 -18.09 4.29 -7.20
C MET A 1 -16.78 4.88 -6.68
N VAL A 2 -16.00 4.09 -5.96
CA VAL A 2 -14.69 4.53 -5.52
C VAL A 2 -13.66 4.33 -6.65
N LYS A 3 -12.89 5.38 -6.95
CA LYS A 3 -11.79 5.33 -7.91
C LYS A 3 -10.47 5.27 -7.14
N ILE A 4 -9.66 4.26 -7.41
CA ILE A 4 -8.40 4.03 -6.73
C ILE A 4 -7.24 4.36 -7.66
N TYR A 5 -6.42 5.33 -7.25
CA TYR A 5 -5.21 5.76 -7.94
C TYR A 5 -3.99 5.43 -7.08
N THR A 6 -2.85 5.34 -7.73
CA THR A 6 -1.56 5.33 -7.07
C THR A 6 -0.76 6.55 -7.50
N SER A 7 0.14 7.04 -6.63
CA SER A 7 0.94 8.22 -6.93
C SER A 7 2.20 8.27 -6.05
N ARG A 8 3.10 9.17 -6.37
CA ARG A 8 4.24 9.49 -5.51
C ARG A 8 3.79 10.38 -4.36
N ILE A 9 4.63 10.44 -3.31
CA ILE A 9 4.33 11.14 -2.06
C ILE A 9 4.15 12.65 -2.23
N ASN A 10 4.66 13.22 -3.32
CA ASN A 10 4.54 14.66 -3.60
C ASN A 10 3.18 15.08 -4.17
N ASN A 11 2.24 14.17 -4.29
CA ASN A 11 0.88 14.49 -4.73
C ASN A 11 0.19 15.35 -3.66
N THR A 12 -0.33 16.51 -4.06
CA THR A 12 -0.96 17.49 -3.17
C THR A 12 -2.49 17.44 -3.16
N ASP A 13 -3.09 16.45 -3.84
CA ASP A 13 -4.54 16.26 -3.83
C ASP A 13 -5.03 16.01 -2.40
N PRO A 14 -6.15 16.63 -1.97
CA PRO A 14 -6.71 16.41 -0.63
C PRO A 14 -7.02 14.95 -0.31
N ASP A 15 -7.26 14.11 -1.33
CA ASP A 15 -7.53 12.69 -1.14
C ASP A 15 -6.25 11.82 -1.17
N ALA A 16 -5.07 12.44 -1.27
CA ALA A 16 -3.80 11.73 -1.22
C ALA A 16 -3.59 11.10 0.16
N LEU A 17 -3.36 9.80 0.18
CA LEU A 17 -3.18 9.02 1.40
C LEU A 17 -1.74 8.50 1.47
N ASN A 18 -0.98 8.96 2.45
CA ASN A 18 0.38 8.48 2.70
C ASN A 18 0.33 7.10 3.35
N ILE A 19 0.85 6.09 2.66
CA ILE A 19 0.92 4.70 3.15
C ILE A 19 2.36 4.23 3.35
N THR A 20 3.27 5.15 3.67
CA THR A 20 4.68 4.83 3.89
C THR A 20 4.94 4.42 5.35
N VAL A 21 5.95 3.57 5.55
CA VAL A 21 6.37 3.19 6.89
C VAL A 21 6.97 4.38 7.67
N LYS A 22 7.53 5.36 6.96
CA LYS A 22 8.22 6.50 7.59
C LYS A 22 7.29 7.60 8.05
N SER A 23 6.26 7.90 7.28
CA SER A 23 5.52 9.16 7.48
C SER A 23 3.99 9.06 7.41
N ALA A 24 3.44 7.85 7.33
CA ALA A 24 1.98 7.68 7.42
C ALA A 24 1.47 8.27 8.74
N SER A 25 0.48 9.17 8.65
CA SER A 25 -0.04 9.89 9.80
C SER A 25 -1.46 9.50 10.19
N THR A 26 -2.21 8.88 9.28
CA THR A 26 -3.57 8.42 9.55
C THR A 26 -3.59 6.95 9.96
N ALA A 27 -4.66 6.53 10.63
CA ALA A 27 -4.81 5.13 11.04
C ALA A 27 -4.81 4.19 9.82
N ILE A 28 -5.58 4.51 8.78
CA ILE A 28 -5.63 3.67 7.57
C ILE A 28 -4.30 3.70 6.83
N GLY A 29 -3.61 4.83 6.77
CA GLY A 29 -2.29 4.91 6.16
C GLY A 29 -1.28 4.00 6.84
N ARG A 30 -1.28 3.96 8.17
CA ARG A 30 -0.43 3.06 8.95
C ARG A 30 -0.80 1.59 8.74
N TYR A 31 -2.08 1.28 8.61
CA TYR A 31 -2.57 -0.07 8.36
C TYR A 31 -2.18 -0.58 6.96
N LEU A 32 -2.03 0.32 5.99
CA LEU A 32 -1.58 -0.01 4.64
C LEU A 32 -0.07 0.06 4.47
N ALA A 33 0.66 0.58 5.47
CA ALA A 33 2.11 0.67 5.42
C ALA A 33 2.76 -0.72 5.60
N PRO A 34 3.89 -0.97 4.91
CA PRO A 34 4.67 -2.19 5.14
C PRO A 34 5.44 -2.09 6.45
N SER A 35 6.10 -3.17 6.86
CA SER A 35 7.06 -3.12 7.96
C SER A 35 8.43 -2.62 7.48
N LYS A 36 9.26 -2.13 8.41
CA LYS A 36 10.64 -1.73 8.09
C LYS A 36 11.45 -2.88 7.49
N SER A 37 11.33 -4.07 8.07
CA SER A 37 12.06 -5.26 7.60
C SER A 37 11.70 -5.62 6.17
N MET A 38 10.45 -5.39 5.75
CA MET A 38 10.03 -5.61 4.37
C MET A 38 10.65 -4.60 3.42
N VAL A 39 10.58 -3.31 3.76
CA VAL A 39 11.14 -2.25 2.91
C VAL A 39 12.64 -2.42 2.75
N TYR A 40 13.36 -2.57 3.84
CA TYR A 40 14.82 -2.66 3.81
C TYR A 40 15.30 -4.03 3.30
N GLY A 41 14.55 -5.10 3.58
CA GLY A 41 14.83 -6.40 3.00
C GLY A 41 14.67 -6.42 1.48
N HIS A 42 13.67 -5.73 0.95
CA HIS A 42 13.50 -5.58 -0.50
C HIS A 42 14.66 -4.79 -1.13
N LYS A 43 15.11 -3.72 -0.47
CA LYS A 43 16.29 -2.96 -0.91
C LYS A 43 17.57 -3.80 -0.87
N ALA A 44 17.74 -4.59 0.17
CA ALA A 44 18.86 -5.54 0.26
C ALA A 44 18.83 -6.55 -0.89
N GLY A 45 17.64 -7.05 -1.23
CA GLY A 45 17.44 -7.96 -2.36
C GLY A 45 17.76 -7.35 -3.71
N GLN A 46 17.70 -6.02 -3.81
CA GLN A 46 18.09 -5.27 -5.01
C GLN A 46 19.60 -4.94 -5.04
N GLY A 47 20.36 -5.40 -4.06
CA GLY A 47 21.80 -5.16 -3.98
C GLY A 47 22.20 -3.83 -3.32
N ASP A 48 21.30 -3.17 -2.61
CA ASP A 48 21.61 -1.92 -1.92
C ASP A 48 22.46 -2.20 -0.68
N ALA A 49 23.75 -1.83 -0.71
CA ALA A 49 24.71 -2.11 0.33
C ALA A 49 24.35 -1.46 1.67
N ARG A 50 23.57 -0.38 1.66
CA ARG A 50 23.14 0.29 2.90
C ARG A 50 22.28 -0.62 3.77
N PHE A 51 21.63 -1.62 3.18
CA PHE A 51 20.68 -2.50 3.83
C PHE A 51 21.12 -3.97 3.85
N GLU A 52 22.42 -4.24 3.66
CA GLU A 52 22.97 -5.60 3.55
C GLU A 52 22.73 -6.47 4.79
N ARG A 53 22.52 -5.84 5.96
CA ARG A 53 22.24 -6.58 7.21
C ARG A 53 20.79 -7.08 7.31
N TYR A 54 19.91 -6.65 6.40
CA TYR A 54 18.54 -7.12 6.37
C TYR A 54 18.42 -8.37 5.51
N THR A 55 17.49 -9.26 5.87
CA THR A 55 17.21 -10.45 5.07
C THR A 55 16.68 -10.04 3.70
N PRO A 56 17.37 -10.38 2.60
CA PRO A 56 16.93 -9.99 1.27
C PRO A 56 15.56 -10.57 0.91
N LEU A 57 14.72 -9.75 0.27
CA LEU A 57 13.40 -10.16 -0.22
C LEU A 57 13.30 -9.89 -1.71
N SER A 58 12.83 -10.89 -2.46
CA SER A 58 12.40 -10.70 -3.85
C SER A 58 11.05 -9.98 -3.90
N ASP A 59 10.63 -9.55 -5.10
CA ASP A 59 9.31 -8.98 -5.32
C ASP A 59 8.20 -9.93 -4.88
N GLU A 60 8.35 -11.22 -5.20
CA GLU A 60 7.36 -12.24 -4.82
C GLU A 60 7.31 -12.46 -3.31
N GLN A 61 8.45 -12.52 -2.66
CA GLN A 61 8.53 -12.65 -1.20
C GLN A 61 7.94 -11.44 -0.48
N TYR A 62 8.22 -10.25 -0.99
CA TYR A 62 7.64 -9.01 -0.46
C TYR A 62 6.12 -9.03 -0.61
N THR A 63 5.62 -9.40 -1.77
CA THR A 63 4.19 -9.48 -2.05
C THR A 63 3.49 -10.42 -1.06
N GLU A 64 4.04 -11.62 -0.87
CA GLU A 64 3.49 -12.59 0.08
C GLU A 64 3.49 -12.04 1.51
N ARG A 65 4.60 -11.43 1.94
CA ARG A 65 4.72 -10.81 3.26
C ARG A 65 3.72 -9.70 3.46
N TYR A 66 3.47 -8.89 2.44
CA TYR A 66 2.51 -7.81 2.51
C TYR A 66 1.09 -8.32 2.73
N TYR A 67 0.68 -9.35 1.99
CA TYR A 67 -0.62 -9.98 2.20
C TYR A 67 -0.74 -10.59 3.60
N GLN A 68 0.29 -11.26 4.09
CA GLN A 68 0.32 -11.82 5.44
C GLN A 68 0.21 -10.72 6.51
N LEU A 69 0.79 -9.57 6.27
CA LEU A 69 0.74 -8.42 7.17
C LEU A 69 -0.66 -7.80 7.23
N LEU A 70 -1.30 -7.65 6.07
CA LEU A 70 -2.57 -6.93 5.98
C LEU A 70 -3.78 -7.78 6.40
N ARG A 71 -3.74 -9.08 6.20
CA ARG A 71 -4.88 -9.95 6.59
C ARG A 71 -5.32 -9.77 8.04
N PRO A 72 -4.43 -9.89 9.05
CA PRO A 72 -4.85 -9.68 10.45
C PRO A 72 -5.27 -8.25 10.73
N ARG A 73 -4.66 -7.27 10.08
CA ARG A 73 -5.05 -5.87 10.21
C ARG A 73 -6.48 -5.64 9.74
N TYR A 74 -6.83 -6.22 8.60
CA TYR A 74 -8.20 -6.13 8.07
C TYR A 74 -9.19 -6.86 8.99
N ARG A 75 -8.85 -8.05 9.46
CA ARG A 75 -9.71 -8.82 10.37
C ARG A 75 -9.97 -8.09 11.69
N ASN A 76 -8.96 -7.39 12.19
CA ASN A 76 -9.06 -6.66 13.46
C ASN A 76 -9.85 -5.38 13.34
N ASN A 77 -9.85 -4.73 12.17
CA ASN A 77 -10.57 -3.47 11.97
C ASN A 77 -11.07 -3.32 10.52
N PRO A 78 -12.02 -4.15 10.10
CA PRO A 78 -12.54 -4.08 8.73
C PRO A 78 -13.22 -2.76 8.42
N LYS A 79 -13.84 -2.11 9.41
CA LYS A 79 -14.52 -0.83 9.24
C LYS A 79 -13.57 0.25 8.73
N LEU A 80 -12.34 0.27 9.18
CA LEU A 80 -11.35 1.26 8.76
C LEU A 80 -11.11 1.19 7.25
N PHE A 81 -11.04 -0.02 6.69
CA PHE A 81 -10.90 -0.24 5.25
C PHE A 81 -12.19 0.07 4.50
N HIS A 82 -13.34 -0.33 5.04
CA HIS A 82 -14.63 -0.08 4.40
C HIS A 82 -14.93 1.41 4.35
N ASP A 83 -14.62 2.17 5.40
CA ASP A 83 -14.81 3.62 5.42
C ASP A 83 -13.98 4.31 4.34
N LEU A 84 -12.74 3.85 4.12
CA LEU A 84 -11.92 4.38 3.04
C LEU A 84 -12.58 4.16 1.67
N LEU A 85 -13.19 3.00 1.46
CA LEU A 85 -13.83 2.63 0.21
C LEU A 85 -15.19 3.32 -0.02
N LEU A 86 -15.70 4.06 0.95
CA LEU A 86 -16.88 4.91 0.80
C LEU A 86 -16.56 6.27 0.18
N GLN A 87 -15.29 6.61 0.06
CA GLN A 87 -14.86 7.84 -0.61
C GLN A 87 -15.05 7.72 -2.12
N ASP A 88 -15.21 8.86 -2.80
CA ASP A 88 -15.28 8.86 -4.26
C ASP A 88 -13.93 8.54 -4.89
N LYS A 89 -12.85 8.94 -4.23
CA LYS A 89 -11.50 8.82 -4.74
C LYS A 89 -10.52 8.48 -3.61
N VAL A 90 -9.61 7.56 -3.89
CA VAL A 90 -8.50 7.19 -3.02
C VAL A 90 -7.21 7.26 -3.83
N ILE A 91 -6.21 7.98 -3.34
CA ILE A 91 -4.91 8.08 -3.99
C ILE A 91 -3.85 7.54 -3.02
N LEU A 92 -3.32 6.37 -3.32
CA LEU A 92 -2.31 5.70 -2.48
C LEU A 92 -0.92 6.20 -2.84
N CYS A 93 -0.22 6.82 -1.88
CA CYS A 93 1.04 7.50 -2.12
C CYS A 93 2.20 6.89 -1.34
N CYS A 94 3.34 6.74 -1.98
CA CYS A 94 4.60 6.35 -1.35
C CYS A 94 5.80 7.00 -2.04
N TYR A 95 7.01 6.76 -1.50
CA TYR A 95 8.23 7.41 -2.01
C TYR A 95 8.79 6.80 -3.30
N CYS A 96 8.38 5.59 -3.69
CA CYS A 96 8.90 4.91 -4.87
C CYS A 96 8.56 5.69 -6.15
N ARG A 97 9.45 5.57 -7.15
CA ARG A 97 9.22 6.18 -8.46
C ARG A 97 8.15 5.40 -9.23
N ALA A 98 7.53 6.07 -10.21
CA ALA A 98 6.60 5.42 -11.13
C ALA A 98 7.31 4.29 -11.88
N GLY A 99 6.65 3.15 -12.00
CA GLY A 99 7.21 1.96 -12.65
C GLY A 99 8.05 1.06 -11.75
N ASP A 100 8.47 1.55 -10.57
CA ASP A 100 9.18 0.71 -9.61
C ASP A 100 8.20 -0.22 -8.90
N PHE A 101 8.68 -1.40 -8.50
CA PHE A 101 7.90 -2.27 -7.62
C PHE A 101 7.67 -1.55 -6.30
N CYS A 102 6.40 -1.46 -5.87
CA CYS A 102 6.04 -0.76 -4.65
C CYS A 102 4.74 -1.30 -4.06
N HIS A 103 4.66 -1.27 -2.72
CA HIS A 103 3.48 -1.74 -2.00
C HIS A 103 2.20 -0.96 -2.33
N ARG A 104 2.27 0.27 -2.86
CA ARG A 104 1.07 1.01 -3.24
C ARG A 104 0.24 0.29 -4.31
N HIS A 105 0.88 -0.42 -5.21
CA HIS A 105 0.19 -1.23 -6.21
C HIS A 105 -0.46 -2.46 -5.57
N LEU A 106 0.20 -3.08 -4.62
CA LEU A 106 -0.35 -4.19 -3.84
C LEU A 106 -1.54 -3.73 -2.99
N ALA A 107 -1.42 -2.56 -2.35
CA ALA A 107 -2.51 -1.97 -1.57
C ALA A 107 -3.73 -1.70 -2.43
N ALA A 108 -3.54 -1.14 -3.63
CA ALA A 108 -4.64 -0.90 -4.57
C ALA A 108 -5.35 -2.20 -4.92
N ASP A 109 -4.61 -3.26 -5.19
CA ASP A 109 -5.18 -4.58 -5.51
C ASP A 109 -5.98 -5.17 -4.33
N ILE A 110 -5.44 -5.07 -3.14
CA ILE A 110 -6.12 -5.54 -1.92
C ILE A 110 -7.42 -4.77 -1.68
N LEU A 111 -7.39 -3.44 -1.80
CA LEU A 111 -8.58 -2.61 -1.64
C LEU A 111 -9.64 -2.95 -2.67
N MET A 112 -9.25 -3.22 -3.91
CA MET A 112 -10.18 -3.67 -4.94
C MET A 112 -10.83 -5.00 -4.55
N LYS A 113 -10.05 -5.96 -4.08
CA LYS A 113 -10.57 -7.28 -3.64
C LYS A 113 -11.55 -7.13 -2.48
N ILE A 114 -11.25 -6.26 -1.51
CA ILE A 114 -12.16 -5.98 -0.41
C ILE A 114 -13.45 -5.35 -0.93
N ALA A 115 -13.37 -4.37 -1.82
CA ALA A 115 -14.53 -3.71 -2.39
C ALA A 115 -15.43 -4.72 -3.12
N LEU A 116 -14.85 -5.58 -3.95
CA LEU A 116 -15.61 -6.61 -4.67
C LEU A 116 -16.29 -7.59 -3.71
N ALA A 117 -15.61 -7.99 -2.64
CA ALA A 117 -16.19 -8.89 -1.64
C ALA A 117 -17.33 -8.25 -0.86
N GLN A 118 -17.36 -6.92 -0.74
CA GLN A 118 -18.39 -6.16 -0.03
C GLN A 118 -19.43 -5.53 -0.97
N ASP A 119 -19.43 -5.91 -2.25
CA ASP A 119 -20.31 -5.34 -3.28
C ASP A 119 -20.21 -3.81 -3.40
N ILE A 120 -19.03 -3.26 -3.16
CA ILE A 120 -18.75 -1.84 -3.32
C ILE A 120 -18.24 -1.60 -4.75
N PRO A 121 -18.92 -0.76 -5.56
CA PRO A 121 -18.45 -0.44 -6.90
C PRO A 121 -17.06 0.22 -6.84
N VAL A 122 -16.12 -0.30 -7.63
CA VAL A 122 -14.72 0.11 -7.60
C VAL A 122 -14.11 0.13 -9.00
N GLU A 123 -13.20 1.07 -9.23
CA GLU A 123 -12.41 1.15 -10.45
C GLU A 123 -10.94 1.41 -10.09
N LEU A 124 -10.04 0.60 -10.63
CA LEU A 124 -8.60 0.88 -10.54
C LEU A 124 -8.23 1.81 -11.69
N CYS A 125 -7.74 3.00 -11.35
CA CYS A 125 -7.44 4.06 -12.32
C CYS A 125 -5.95 4.23 -12.62
N GLY A 126 -5.09 3.51 -11.90
CA GLY A 126 -3.65 3.47 -12.16
C GLY A 126 -2.86 4.62 -11.54
N GLU A 127 -1.65 4.76 -12.01
CA GLU A 127 -0.70 5.74 -11.51
C GLU A 127 -0.96 7.13 -12.09
N ILE A 128 -0.85 8.15 -11.26
CA ILE A 128 -1.02 9.55 -11.68
C ILE A 128 0.15 10.42 -11.23
#